data_1ad4bb8af978e931ca5bffc6e91a8f99
#
_entry.id   1ad4bb8af978e931ca5bffc6e91a8f99
#
_cell.length_a   1.000
_cell.length_b   1.000
_cell.length_c   1.000
_cell.angle_alpha   90.00
_cell.angle_beta   90.00
_cell.angle_gamma   90.00
#
_symmetry.space_group_name_H-M   'P 1'
#
loop_
_entity.id
_entity.type
_entity.pdbx_description
1 polymer ?
#
loop_
_entity_poly.entity_id
_entity_poly.type
_entity_poly.pdbx_seq_one_letter_code
_entity_poly.pdbx_strand_id
1 'polypeptide(L)'
;MSALCSEGYSLSYLLECSGLARSTYYYALAHLVKPTRPELHRAVAEIFSRTTNGCGHRQIAMCLRAELGVRIADKTVLKIMREMGIRCKIRRETDYHRYSSYKGVVGKTFENVIGRDFSADGPWKKMGTDVTEFKQAWGKAYFAPVYDFGSKEIVAWSTARGPNMVQQKALLDQLLAKIPKGVTPILHSDMGWQYQHSAWCKRLKDAGVIQSMSRKGNCIDNGATEQVFGHLKDEFFRGKTWPNFESLKADLDAYVMYWNTQRRQVKLKGLTPEEFRNQSLVA
;
A
#
# COMPACT_ATOMS: atom_id res chain seq x y z
N MET A 1 -25.38 27.03 -4.95
CA MET A 1 -26.32 28.11 -5.36
C MET A 1 -26.70 28.07 -6.84
N SER A 2 -25.78 28.08 -7.81
CA SER A 2 -26.14 28.02 -9.24
C SER A 2 -27.03 26.83 -9.60
N ALA A 3 -26.74 25.63 -9.08
CA ALA A 3 -27.59 24.44 -9.27
C ALA A 3 -29.00 24.62 -8.69
N LEU A 4 -29.11 25.20 -7.50
CA LEU A 4 -30.41 25.45 -6.86
C LEU A 4 -31.21 26.52 -7.58
N CYS A 5 -30.53 27.53 -8.20
CA CYS A 5 -31.21 28.48 -9.06
C CYS A 5 -31.80 27.82 -10.32
N SER A 6 -31.11 26.83 -10.90
CA SER A 6 -31.63 26.04 -12.03
C SER A 6 -32.79 25.11 -11.63
N GLU A 7 -32.92 24.77 -10.35
CA GLU A 7 -34.05 24.04 -9.78
C GLU A 7 -35.25 24.91 -9.42
N GLY A 8 -35.18 26.25 -9.71
CA GLY A 8 -36.29 27.18 -9.54
C GLY A 8 -36.26 28.01 -8.26
N TYR A 9 -35.25 27.89 -7.40
CA TYR A 9 -35.12 28.75 -6.22
C TYR A 9 -34.63 30.15 -6.58
N SER A 10 -35.21 31.21 -5.98
CA SER A 10 -34.77 32.59 -6.24
C SER A 10 -33.37 32.83 -5.64
N LEU A 11 -32.52 33.51 -6.40
CA LEU A 11 -31.17 33.86 -5.93
C LEU A 11 -31.22 34.72 -4.65
N SER A 12 -32.18 35.64 -4.53
CA SER A 12 -32.33 36.48 -3.34
C SER A 12 -32.59 35.66 -2.09
N TYR A 13 -33.48 34.67 -2.17
CA TYR A 13 -33.79 33.74 -1.08
C TYR A 13 -32.55 32.89 -0.67
N LEU A 14 -31.85 32.38 -1.67
CA LEU A 14 -30.64 31.59 -1.41
C LEU A 14 -29.50 32.39 -0.77
N LEU A 15 -29.36 33.66 -1.17
CA LEU A 15 -28.38 34.57 -0.58
C LEU A 15 -28.73 34.91 0.87
N GLU A 16 -30.00 35.14 1.15
CA GLU A 16 -30.49 35.41 2.52
C GLU A 16 -30.26 34.19 3.43
N CYS A 17 -30.65 32.97 2.99
CA CYS A 17 -30.43 31.74 3.73
C CYS A 17 -28.94 31.43 3.99
N SER A 18 -28.06 31.80 3.07
CA SER A 18 -26.62 31.53 3.20
C SER A 18 -25.82 32.62 3.91
N GLY A 19 -26.42 33.79 4.16
CA GLY A 19 -25.73 34.97 4.70
C GLY A 19 -24.66 35.56 3.77
N LEU A 20 -24.67 35.20 2.48
CA LEU A 20 -23.68 35.65 1.49
C LEU A 20 -24.09 36.95 0.85
N ALA A 21 -23.18 37.94 0.83
CA ALA A 21 -23.40 39.18 0.10
C ALA A 21 -23.52 38.87 -1.41
N ARG A 22 -24.44 39.60 -2.07
CA ARG A 22 -24.67 39.45 -3.52
C ARG A 22 -23.41 39.70 -4.35
N SER A 23 -22.62 40.71 -3.96
CA SER A 23 -21.33 40.99 -4.58
C SER A 23 -20.36 39.82 -4.50
N THR A 24 -20.30 39.13 -3.35
CA THR A 24 -19.46 37.95 -3.14
C THR A 24 -19.87 36.78 -4.04
N TYR A 25 -21.18 36.58 -4.22
CA TYR A 25 -21.71 35.58 -5.13
C TYR A 25 -21.31 35.86 -6.58
N TYR A 26 -21.53 37.04 -7.08
CA TYR A 26 -21.18 37.41 -8.47
C TYR A 26 -19.67 37.45 -8.68
N TYR A 27 -18.91 37.89 -7.67
CA TYR A 27 -17.44 37.79 -7.71
C TYR A 27 -16.97 36.33 -7.86
N ALA A 28 -17.51 35.45 -7.04
CA ALA A 28 -17.18 34.00 -7.13
C ALA A 28 -17.60 33.40 -8.48
N LEU A 29 -18.77 33.80 -9.01
CA LEU A 29 -19.25 33.34 -10.32
C LEU A 29 -18.38 33.86 -11.48
N ALA A 30 -17.94 35.10 -11.44
CA ALA A 30 -17.06 35.70 -12.45
C ALA A 30 -15.64 35.11 -12.39
N HIS A 31 -15.22 34.69 -11.21
CA HIS A 31 -13.90 34.08 -10.94
C HIS A 31 -13.97 32.54 -10.82
N LEU A 32 -15.05 31.93 -11.34
CA LEU A 32 -15.08 30.49 -11.53
C LEU A 32 -13.88 30.09 -12.41
N VAL A 33 -12.87 29.46 -11.76
CA VAL A 33 -11.65 29.02 -12.42
C VAL A 33 -12.06 27.92 -13.39
N LYS A 34 -12.21 28.27 -14.67
CA LYS A 34 -12.28 27.26 -15.72
C LYS A 34 -10.97 26.47 -15.67
N PRO A 35 -11.02 25.13 -15.69
CA PRO A 35 -9.80 24.36 -15.67
C PRO A 35 -8.92 24.77 -16.86
N THR A 36 -7.79 25.39 -16.58
CA THR A 36 -6.84 25.91 -17.58
C THR A 36 -6.22 24.80 -18.43
N ARG A 37 -6.36 23.52 -17.98
CA ARG A 37 -5.82 22.33 -18.65
C ARG A 37 -6.73 21.11 -18.40
N PRO A 38 -7.83 20.98 -19.14
CA PRO A 38 -8.81 19.90 -18.91
C PRO A 38 -8.19 18.49 -19.06
N GLU A 39 -7.21 18.32 -19.93
CA GLU A 39 -6.48 17.04 -20.10
C GLU A 39 -5.71 16.65 -18.82
N LEU A 40 -5.09 17.64 -18.18
CA LEU A 40 -4.36 17.41 -16.94
C LEU A 40 -5.30 17.05 -15.78
N HIS A 41 -6.48 17.68 -15.71
CA HIS A 41 -7.52 17.32 -14.72
C HIS A 41 -8.00 15.90 -14.93
N ARG A 42 -8.21 15.48 -16.17
CA ARG A 42 -8.60 14.12 -16.53
C ARG A 42 -7.53 13.11 -16.10
N ALA A 43 -6.27 13.37 -16.42
CA ALA A 43 -5.16 12.50 -16.03
C ALA A 43 -5.00 12.41 -14.50
N VAL A 44 -5.17 13.52 -13.78
CA VAL A 44 -5.17 13.53 -12.30
C VAL A 44 -6.31 12.67 -11.75
N ALA A 45 -7.52 12.76 -12.31
CA ALA A 45 -8.68 11.96 -11.90
C ALA A 45 -8.44 10.47 -12.14
N GLU A 46 -7.92 10.10 -13.30
CA GLU A 46 -7.62 8.72 -13.67
C GLU A 46 -6.60 8.09 -12.71
N ILE A 47 -5.47 8.76 -12.48
CA ILE A 47 -4.46 8.27 -11.55
C ILE A 47 -5.01 8.18 -10.12
N PHE A 48 -5.81 9.16 -9.70
CA PHE A 48 -6.44 9.16 -8.39
C PHE A 48 -7.37 7.96 -8.18
N SER A 49 -8.11 7.56 -9.21
CA SER A 49 -9.08 6.47 -9.16
C SER A 49 -8.48 5.06 -9.19
N ARG A 50 -7.16 4.92 -9.40
CA ARG A 50 -6.47 3.61 -9.40
C ARG A 50 -6.54 2.90 -8.04
N THR A 51 -6.79 3.62 -6.97
CA THR A 51 -6.99 3.05 -5.62
C THR A 51 -8.32 3.51 -5.03
N THR A 52 -8.96 2.66 -4.23
CA THR A 52 -10.28 2.90 -3.64
C THR A 52 -10.33 4.20 -2.81
N ASN A 53 -9.28 4.49 -2.06
CA ASN A 53 -9.19 5.66 -1.19
C ASN A 53 -8.44 6.85 -1.83
N GLY A 54 -8.15 6.73 -3.13
CA GLY A 54 -7.34 7.68 -3.86
C GLY A 54 -5.88 7.68 -3.42
N CYS A 55 -5.04 8.39 -4.14
CA CYS A 55 -3.64 8.55 -3.80
C CYS A 55 -3.26 10.02 -3.56
N GLY A 56 -2.16 10.25 -2.86
CA GLY A 56 -1.70 11.59 -2.52
C GLY A 56 -1.13 12.33 -3.72
N HIS A 57 -1.17 13.68 -3.70
CA HIS A 57 -0.69 14.55 -4.77
C HIS A 57 0.75 14.25 -5.22
N ARG A 58 1.64 13.84 -4.31
CA ARG A 58 3.02 13.48 -4.66
C ARG A 58 3.08 12.23 -5.53
N GLN A 59 2.27 11.23 -5.25
CA GLN A 59 2.18 10.02 -6.05
C GLN A 59 1.61 10.31 -7.44
N ILE A 60 0.52 11.11 -7.51
CA ILE A 60 -0.03 11.57 -8.79
C ILE A 60 1.02 12.32 -9.60
N ALA A 61 1.76 13.24 -8.97
CA ALA A 61 2.82 13.99 -9.66
C ALA A 61 3.94 13.07 -10.20
N MET A 62 4.32 12.03 -9.47
CA MET A 62 5.29 11.03 -9.95
C MET A 62 4.74 10.27 -11.17
N CYS A 63 3.48 9.84 -11.13
CA CYS A 63 2.84 9.17 -12.27
C CYS A 63 2.76 10.10 -13.50
N LEU A 64 2.32 11.34 -13.35
CA LEU A 64 2.26 12.31 -14.46
C LEU A 64 3.62 12.53 -15.12
N ARG A 65 4.69 12.62 -14.33
CA ARG A 65 6.06 12.81 -14.86
C ARG A 65 6.55 11.57 -15.58
N ALA A 66 6.33 10.39 -15.04
CA ALA A 66 6.89 9.16 -15.55
C ALA A 66 6.09 8.57 -16.72
N GLU A 67 4.76 8.66 -16.67
CA GLU A 67 3.88 8.00 -17.63
C GLU A 67 3.50 8.93 -18.81
N LEU A 68 3.37 10.24 -18.52
CA LEU A 68 2.94 11.24 -19.52
C LEU A 68 4.03 12.26 -19.86
N GLY A 69 5.22 12.18 -19.28
CA GLY A 69 6.32 13.13 -19.50
C GLY A 69 6.01 14.57 -19.04
N VAL A 70 4.95 14.77 -18.24
CA VAL A 70 4.48 16.11 -17.84
C VAL A 70 5.37 16.66 -16.74
N ARG A 71 6.10 17.76 -17.01
CA ARG A 71 6.83 18.50 -15.98
C ARG A 71 5.87 19.32 -15.13
N ILE A 72 5.57 18.84 -13.94
CA ILE A 72 4.62 19.45 -13.01
C ILE A 72 5.15 19.46 -11.56
N ALA A 73 4.90 20.53 -10.83
CA ALA A 73 5.24 20.60 -9.42
C ALA A 73 4.16 19.90 -8.57
N ASP A 74 4.55 19.28 -7.47
CA ASP A 74 3.65 18.58 -6.54
C ASP A 74 2.54 19.51 -6.00
N LYS A 75 2.88 20.79 -5.73
CA LYS A 75 1.92 21.82 -5.28
C LYS A 75 0.84 22.14 -6.34
N THR A 76 1.20 22.09 -7.63
CA THR A 76 0.25 22.29 -8.73
C THR A 76 -0.76 21.15 -8.79
N VAL A 77 -0.31 19.90 -8.63
CA VAL A 77 -1.21 18.74 -8.55
C VAL A 77 -2.14 18.86 -7.35
N LEU A 78 -1.63 19.29 -6.19
CA LEU A 78 -2.45 19.54 -5.00
C LEU A 78 -3.53 20.61 -5.25
N LYS A 79 -3.20 21.67 -5.99
CA LYS A 79 -4.16 22.71 -6.38
C LYS A 79 -5.26 22.13 -7.27
N ILE A 80 -4.89 21.37 -8.31
CA ILE A 80 -5.84 20.69 -9.21
C ILE A 80 -6.76 19.76 -8.42
N MET A 81 -6.23 18.94 -7.53
CA MET A 81 -7.04 18.05 -6.68
C MET A 81 -8.07 18.82 -5.85
N ARG A 82 -7.69 20.01 -5.31
CA ARG A 82 -8.59 20.88 -4.56
C ARG A 82 -9.67 21.48 -5.46
N GLU A 83 -9.32 21.94 -6.65
CA GLU A 83 -10.26 22.46 -7.66
C GLU A 83 -11.29 21.39 -8.06
N MET A 84 -10.89 20.14 -8.16
CA MET A 84 -11.74 18.98 -8.46
C MET A 84 -12.53 18.47 -7.25
N GLY A 85 -12.31 19.00 -6.05
CA GLY A 85 -12.92 18.50 -4.81
C GLY A 85 -12.47 17.09 -4.39
N ILE A 86 -11.42 16.55 -5.02
CA ILE A 86 -10.91 15.22 -4.70
C ILE A 86 -9.83 15.28 -3.61
N ARG A 87 -9.87 14.29 -2.71
CA ARG A 87 -8.97 14.25 -1.57
C ARG A 87 -8.65 12.80 -1.19
N CYS A 88 -7.36 12.49 -1.08
CA CYS A 88 -6.90 11.19 -0.56
C CYS A 88 -7.42 10.96 0.87
N LYS A 89 -8.05 9.81 1.10
CA LYS A 89 -8.65 9.42 2.39
C LYS A 89 -7.70 8.60 3.28
N ILE A 90 -6.50 8.33 2.79
CA ILE A 90 -5.50 7.50 3.49
C ILE A 90 -4.98 8.25 4.73
N ARG A 91 -4.86 7.57 5.87
CA ARG A 91 -4.23 8.03 7.12
C ARG A 91 -4.79 9.32 7.73
N ARG A 92 -6.10 9.51 7.74
CA ARG A 92 -6.70 10.65 8.44
C ARG A 92 -6.99 10.39 9.91
N GLU A 93 -7.26 9.14 10.25
CA GLU A 93 -7.53 8.68 11.60
C GLU A 93 -6.65 7.46 11.87
N THR A 94 -5.74 7.58 12.80
CA THR A 94 -4.98 6.45 13.33
C THR A 94 -5.75 5.92 14.54
N ASP A 95 -6.59 4.92 14.34
CA ASP A 95 -7.02 4.04 15.41
C ASP A 95 -5.78 3.28 15.89
N TYR A 96 -5.23 3.74 16.99
CA TYR A 96 -4.08 3.12 17.62
C TYR A 96 -4.53 1.84 18.32
N HIS A 97 -4.59 0.73 17.60
CA HIS A 97 -4.80 -0.57 18.23
C HIS A 97 -3.49 -1.04 18.87
N ARG A 98 -3.54 -1.23 20.19
CA ARG A 98 -2.44 -1.83 20.95
C ARG A 98 -2.11 -3.19 20.34
N TYR A 99 -0.88 -3.33 19.84
CA TYR A 99 -0.35 -4.60 19.36
C TYR A 99 -0.34 -5.62 20.51
N SER A 100 -0.89 -6.80 20.26
CA SER A 100 -0.77 -7.94 21.18
C SER A 100 0.25 -8.91 20.59
N SER A 101 1.39 -9.05 21.25
CA SER A 101 2.41 -10.04 20.85
C SER A 101 1.87 -11.46 20.94
N TYR A 102 2.40 -12.35 20.10
CA TYR A 102 2.08 -13.78 20.12
C TYR A 102 2.23 -14.39 21.52
N LYS A 103 1.16 -14.98 22.04
CA LYS A 103 1.07 -15.59 23.38
C LYS A 103 1.28 -17.12 23.38
N GLY A 104 1.70 -17.72 22.23
CA GLY A 104 1.86 -19.15 22.11
C GLY A 104 3.14 -19.70 22.75
N VAL A 105 3.26 -21.04 22.72
CA VAL A 105 4.46 -21.74 23.18
C VAL A 105 5.63 -21.43 22.25
N VAL A 106 6.77 -21.06 22.83
CA VAL A 106 7.99 -20.74 22.09
C VAL A 106 8.62 -22.06 21.64
N GLY A 107 8.66 -22.27 20.32
CA GLY A 107 9.37 -23.39 19.70
C GLY A 107 10.83 -23.03 19.38
N LYS A 108 11.32 -23.47 18.21
CA LYS A 108 12.68 -23.13 17.75
C LYS A 108 12.75 -21.67 17.34
N THR A 109 13.59 -20.90 18.02
CA THR A 109 13.85 -19.49 17.72
C THR A 109 15.12 -19.31 16.93
N PHE A 110 15.20 -18.21 16.19
CA PHE A 110 16.37 -17.79 15.43
C PHE A 110 16.83 -16.40 15.91
N GLU A 111 18.11 -16.12 15.73
CA GLU A 111 18.70 -14.82 16.08
C GLU A 111 18.08 -13.67 15.27
N ASN A 112 17.96 -12.50 15.87
CA ASN A 112 17.57 -11.28 15.17
C ASN A 112 18.77 -10.71 14.38
N VAL A 113 19.03 -11.28 13.21
CA VAL A 113 20.16 -10.91 12.34
C VAL A 113 19.98 -9.50 11.76
N ILE A 114 18.73 -9.05 11.57
CA ILE A 114 18.46 -7.70 11.00
C ILE A 114 18.75 -6.59 12.02
N GLY A 115 18.52 -6.83 13.33
CA GLY A 115 18.85 -5.86 14.36
C GLY A 115 18.17 -4.48 14.18
N ARG A 116 16.95 -4.45 13.59
CA ARG A 116 16.20 -3.22 13.21
C ARG A 116 16.78 -2.45 12.03
N ASP A 117 17.83 -2.90 11.41
CA ASP A 117 18.34 -2.30 10.18
C ASP A 117 17.58 -2.89 8.98
N PHE A 118 16.48 -2.21 8.61
CA PHE A 118 15.66 -2.53 7.44
C PHE A 118 16.16 -1.87 6.15
N SER A 119 17.37 -1.27 6.17
CA SER A 119 18.02 -0.82 4.94
C SER A 119 18.60 -2.02 4.19
N ALA A 120 18.63 -1.92 2.87
CA ALA A 120 19.26 -2.91 2.01
C ALA A 120 19.85 -2.19 0.79
N ASP A 121 21.09 -2.55 0.43
CA ASP A 121 21.83 -1.93 -0.68
C ASP A 121 21.32 -2.35 -2.06
N GLY A 122 20.29 -3.19 -2.11
CA GLY A 122 19.67 -3.65 -3.35
C GLY A 122 18.61 -4.72 -3.11
N PRO A 123 17.96 -5.18 -4.18
CA PRO A 123 16.97 -6.26 -4.13
C PRO A 123 17.58 -7.56 -3.60
N TRP A 124 16.71 -8.41 -3.03
CA TRP A 124 17.04 -9.77 -2.59
C TRP A 124 18.09 -9.88 -1.48
N LYS A 125 18.37 -8.83 -0.74
CA LYS A 125 19.30 -8.86 0.41
C LYS A 125 18.59 -9.14 1.71
N LYS A 126 17.57 -8.36 2.02
CA LYS A 126 16.79 -8.45 3.25
C LYS A 126 15.31 -8.41 2.90
N MET A 127 14.56 -9.36 3.41
CA MET A 127 13.11 -9.47 3.19
C MET A 127 12.40 -9.64 4.53
N GLY A 128 11.14 -9.22 4.57
CA GLY A 128 10.27 -9.45 5.72
C GLY A 128 9.01 -10.20 5.33
N THR A 129 8.52 -11.03 6.23
CA THR A 129 7.23 -11.71 6.09
C THR A 129 6.45 -11.67 7.40
N ASP A 130 5.15 -11.60 7.29
CA ASP A 130 4.20 -11.66 8.41
C ASP A 130 2.82 -12.03 7.87
N VAL A 131 1.86 -12.32 8.74
CA VAL A 131 0.49 -12.64 8.35
C VAL A 131 -0.46 -11.59 8.88
N THR A 132 -1.24 -10.97 7.98
CA THR A 132 -2.30 -10.05 8.38
C THR A 132 -3.68 -10.65 8.14
N GLU A 133 -4.62 -10.35 9.04
CA GLU A 133 -6.02 -10.77 8.97
C GLU A 133 -6.88 -9.67 8.33
N PHE A 134 -7.78 -10.08 7.43
CA PHE A 134 -8.88 -9.29 6.90
C PHE A 134 -10.21 -9.88 7.36
N LYS A 135 -10.97 -9.12 8.12
CA LYS A 135 -12.27 -9.54 8.65
C LYS A 135 -13.40 -8.96 7.80
N GLN A 136 -14.31 -9.83 7.37
CA GLN A 136 -15.49 -9.50 6.55
C GLN A 136 -16.74 -10.16 7.16
N ALA A 137 -17.93 -9.80 6.69
CA ALA A 137 -19.19 -10.37 7.18
C ALA A 137 -19.28 -11.90 6.97
N TRP A 138 -18.70 -12.42 5.88
CA TRP A 138 -18.64 -13.86 5.58
C TRP A 138 -17.54 -14.62 6.31
N GLY A 139 -16.67 -13.97 7.07
CA GLY A 139 -15.57 -14.61 7.79
C GLY A 139 -14.25 -13.87 7.67
N LYS A 140 -13.16 -14.62 7.63
CA LYS A 140 -11.79 -14.09 7.65
C LYS A 140 -10.99 -14.54 6.45
N ALA A 141 -10.06 -13.69 6.02
CA ALA A 141 -8.99 -14.04 5.10
C ALA A 141 -7.64 -13.68 5.74
N TYR A 142 -6.63 -14.47 5.45
CA TYR A 142 -5.27 -14.29 5.96
C TYR A 142 -4.33 -14.10 4.78
N PHE A 143 -3.61 -12.99 4.78
CA PHE A 143 -2.66 -12.62 3.74
C PHE A 143 -1.25 -12.68 4.29
N ALA A 144 -0.39 -13.42 3.62
CA ALA A 144 1.01 -13.59 3.95
C ALA A 144 1.87 -13.12 2.77
N PRO A 145 2.42 -11.91 2.78
CA PRO A 145 3.38 -11.44 1.80
C PRO A 145 4.81 -11.71 2.23
N VAL A 146 5.72 -11.77 1.26
CA VAL A 146 7.15 -11.53 1.46
C VAL A 146 7.50 -10.20 0.79
N TYR A 147 8.00 -9.28 1.58
CA TYR A 147 8.34 -7.92 1.17
C TYR A 147 9.85 -7.73 1.14
N ASP A 148 10.38 -7.34 -0.01
CA ASP A 148 11.80 -7.02 -0.18
C ASP A 148 12.09 -5.59 0.31
N PHE A 149 13.01 -5.47 1.27
CA PHE A 149 13.35 -4.17 1.86
C PHE A 149 14.18 -3.29 0.92
N GLY A 150 14.87 -3.85 -0.06
CA GLY A 150 15.62 -3.11 -1.07
C GLY A 150 14.71 -2.50 -2.13
N SER A 151 14.06 -3.33 -2.90
CA SER A 151 13.18 -2.91 -4.00
C SER A 151 11.81 -2.39 -3.58
N LYS A 152 11.39 -2.61 -2.32
CA LYS A 152 10.04 -2.31 -1.84
C LYS A 152 8.95 -3.12 -2.56
N GLU A 153 9.32 -4.25 -3.15
CA GLU A 153 8.45 -5.15 -3.89
C GLU A 153 7.84 -6.20 -2.96
N ILE A 154 6.58 -6.57 -3.21
CA ILE A 154 5.99 -7.79 -2.65
C ILE A 154 6.35 -8.94 -3.59
N VAL A 155 7.44 -9.64 -3.27
CA VAL A 155 8.05 -10.64 -4.17
C VAL A 155 7.30 -11.97 -4.20
N ALA A 156 6.61 -12.31 -3.12
CA ALA A 156 5.76 -13.49 -3.01
C ALA A 156 4.59 -13.19 -2.09
N TRP A 157 3.45 -13.87 -2.30
CA TRP A 157 2.30 -13.74 -1.41
C TRP A 157 1.37 -14.94 -1.49
N SER A 158 0.62 -15.16 -0.42
CA SER A 158 -0.40 -16.20 -0.36
C SER A 158 -1.60 -15.72 0.46
N THR A 159 -2.81 -16.03 -0.01
CA THR A 159 -4.06 -15.69 0.67
C THR A 159 -4.83 -16.97 0.99
N ALA A 160 -5.28 -17.14 2.23
CA ALA A 160 -6.01 -18.33 2.69
C ALA A 160 -7.17 -17.96 3.63
N ARG A 161 -8.11 -18.90 3.82
CA ARG A 161 -9.24 -18.74 4.77
C ARG A 161 -8.83 -18.93 6.23
N GLY A 162 -7.64 -19.48 6.48
CA GLY A 162 -7.06 -19.69 7.79
C GLY A 162 -5.55 -19.75 7.73
N PRO A 163 -4.84 -19.34 8.79
CA PRO A 163 -3.38 -19.44 8.85
C PRO A 163 -2.99 -20.91 9.03
N ASN A 164 -2.42 -21.51 8.01
CA ASN A 164 -2.03 -22.92 8.01
C ASN A 164 -0.74 -23.14 7.21
N MET A 165 -0.16 -24.35 7.35
CA MET A 165 1.09 -24.69 6.66
C MET A 165 0.92 -24.83 5.14
N VAL A 166 -0.29 -25.05 4.62
CA VAL A 166 -0.53 -25.06 3.16
C VAL A 166 -0.30 -23.67 2.58
N GLN A 167 -0.81 -22.63 3.26
CA GLN A 167 -0.55 -21.23 2.90
C GLN A 167 0.95 -20.93 2.92
N GLN A 168 1.65 -21.33 3.98
CA GLN A 168 3.07 -21.08 4.12
C GLN A 168 3.92 -21.84 3.10
N LYS A 169 3.50 -23.07 2.75
CA LYS A 169 4.14 -23.83 1.68
C LYS A 169 4.01 -23.12 0.32
N ALA A 170 2.80 -22.69 -0.03
CA ALA A 170 2.56 -21.96 -1.28
C ALA A 170 3.35 -20.64 -1.35
N LEU A 171 3.47 -19.93 -0.22
CA LEU A 171 4.30 -18.72 -0.11
C LEU A 171 5.77 -19.02 -0.39
N LEU A 172 6.34 -20.08 0.24
CA LEU A 172 7.72 -20.47 0.02
C LEU A 172 7.97 -21.00 -1.40
N ASP A 173 7.05 -21.78 -1.97
CA ASP A 173 7.16 -22.24 -3.35
C ASP A 173 7.32 -21.07 -4.32
N GLN A 174 6.51 -20.03 -4.13
CA GLN A 174 6.56 -18.81 -4.93
C GLN A 174 7.84 -18.00 -4.69
N LEU A 175 8.27 -17.84 -3.43
CA LEU A 175 9.48 -17.10 -3.07
C LEU A 175 10.72 -17.76 -3.65
N LEU A 176 10.92 -19.06 -3.34
CA LEU A 176 12.14 -19.79 -3.69
C LEU A 176 12.32 -19.93 -5.20
N ALA A 177 11.22 -19.97 -5.98
CA ALA A 177 11.28 -19.96 -7.43
C ALA A 177 11.79 -18.64 -8.03
N LYS A 178 11.73 -17.54 -7.27
CA LYS A 178 12.11 -16.20 -7.74
C LYS A 178 13.48 -15.73 -7.27
N ILE A 179 14.03 -16.31 -6.20
CA ILE A 179 15.35 -15.92 -5.68
C ILE A 179 16.41 -16.19 -6.77
N PRO A 180 17.19 -15.18 -7.15
CA PRO A 180 18.25 -15.35 -8.15
C PRO A 180 19.31 -16.37 -7.67
N LYS A 181 19.89 -17.13 -8.60
CA LYS A 181 20.96 -18.08 -8.29
C LYS A 181 22.16 -17.37 -7.67
N GLY A 182 22.72 -17.97 -6.62
CA GLY A 182 23.90 -17.44 -5.93
C GLY A 182 23.60 -16.32 -4.92
N VAL A 183 22.34 -15.96 -4.74
CA VAL A 183 21.92 -14.98 -3.72
C VAL A 183 21.51 -15.70 -2.44
N THR A 184 22.02 -15.23 -1.30
CA THR A 184 21.69 -15.71 0.04
C THR A 184 20.95 -14.61 0.81
N PRO A 185 19.62 -14.50 0.68
CA PRO A 185 18.87 -13.44 1.33
C PRO A 185 18.60 -13.75 2.80
N ILE A 186 18.35 -12.68 3.59
CA ILE A 186 17.83 -12.79 4.94
C ILE A 186 16.29 -12.66 4.86
N LEU A 187 15.57 -13.62 5.42
CA LEU A 187 14.12 -13.56 5.61
C LEU A 187 13.78 -13.36 7.08
N HIS A 188 13.27 -12.18 7.39
CA HIS A 188 12.86 -11.79 8.74
C HIS A 188 11.37 -12.01 8.98
N SER A 189 11.01 -12.50 10.15
CA SER A 189 9.62 -12.68 10.58
C SER A 189 9.46 -12.37 12.07
N ASP A 190 8.22 -12.32 12.53
CA ASP A 190 7.93 -12.41 13.95
C ASP A 190 8.15 -13.84 14.48
N MET A 191 7.83 -14.07 15.77
CA MET A 191 7.92 -15.38 16.40
C MET A 191 6.65 -16.24 16.19
N GLY A 192 5.90 -16.05 15.11
CA GLY A 192 4.71 -16.83 14.78
C GLY A 192 5.06 -18.34 14.67
N TRP A 193 4.14 -19.21 15.12
CA TRP A 193 4.32 -20.66 15.12
C TRP A 193 4.67 -21.22 13.74
N GLN A 194 4.13 -20.62 12.68
CA GLN A 194 4.36 -21.03 11.29
C GLN A 194 5.84 -20.91 10.90
N TYR A 195 6.53 -19.89 11.40
CA TYR A 195 7.94 -19.62 11.10
C TYR A 195 8.90 -20.45 11.95
N GLN A 196 8.40 -21.08 13.03
CA GLN A 196 9.12 -21.99 13.89
C GLN A 196 8.92 -23.47 13.46
N HIS A 197 7.99 -23.73 12.54
CA HIS A 197 7.68 -25.07 12.09
C HIS A 197 8.86 -25.72 11.34
N SER A 198 9.16 -26.97 11.65
CA SER A 198 10.34 -27.68 11.12
C SER A 198 10.41 -27.71 9.58
N ALA A 199 9.27 -27.91 8.92
CA ALA A 199 9.19 -27.91 7.45
C ALA A 199 9.54 -26.53 6.85
N TRP A 200 9.13 -25.42 7.49
CA TRP A 200 9.49 -24.06 7.09
C TRP A 200 10.99 -23.83 7.23
N CYS A 201 11.54 -24.10 8.43
CA CYS A 201 12.96 -23.92 8.73
C CYS A 201 13.86 -24.76 7.82
N LYS A 202 13.48 -26.04 7.58
CA LYS A 202 14.23 -26.92 6.68
C LYS A 202 14.28 -26.36 5.27
N ARG A 203 13.15 -25.95 4.71
CA ARG A 203 13.08 -25.41 3.34
C ARG A 203 13.92 -24.16 3.14
N LEU A 204 13.91 -23.22 4.10
CA LEU A 204 14.76 -22.04 4.04
C LEU A 204 16.24 -22.41 4.09
N LYS A 205 16.62 -23.31 5.00
CA LYS A 205 18.00 -23.82 5.12
C LYS A 205 18.47 -24.49 3.84
N ASP A 206 17.67 -25.39 3.27
CA ASP A 206 17.99 -26.14 2.05
C ASP A 206 18.15 -25.18 0.83
N ALA A 207 17.45 -24.06 0.84
CA ALA A 207 17.54 -23.02 -0.19
C ALA A 207 18.62 -21.95 0.09
N GLY A 208 19.40 -22.07 1.18
CA GLY A 208 20.41 -21.07 1.54
C GLY A 208 19.86 -19.73 2.02
N VAL A 209 18.59 -19.66 2.44
CA VAL A 209 17.97 -18.45 2.99
C VAL A 209 18.26 -18.36 4.48
N ILE A 210 18.80 -17.23 4.94
CA ILE A 210 19.09 -16.98 6.35
C ILE A 210 17.79 -16.57 7.04
N GLN A 211 17.35 -17.37 8.00
CA GLN A 211 16.16 -17.04 8.81
C GLN A 211 16.55 -16.10 9.95
N SER A 212 15.78 -15.00 10.12
CA SER A 212 15.91 -14.03 11.20
C SER A 212 14.55 -13.85 11.88
N MET A 213 14.54 -13.72 13.21
CA MET A 213 13.30 -13.53 13.97
C MET A 213 13.37 -12.31 14.87
N SER A 214 12.24 -11.59 15.02
CA SER A 214 12.10 -10.53 16.00
C SER A 214 12.19 -11.09 17.43
N ARG A 215 12.61 -10.25 18.37
CA ARG A 215 12.63 -10.62 19.79
C ARG A 215 11.21 -10.69 20.35
N LYS A 216 11.00 -11.56 21.32
CA LYS A 216 9.68 -11.75 21.96
C LYS A 216 9.16 -10.42 22.52
N GLY A 217 7.93 -10.07 22.15
CA GLY A 217 7.25 -8.87 22.65
C GLY A 217 7.74 -7.55 22.06
N ASN A 218 8.60 -7.57 21.05
CA ASN A 218 9.20 -6.35 20.48
C ASN A 218 8.67 -6.10 19.04
N CYS A 219 7.52 -5.41 18.94
CA CYS A 219 6.89 -5.07 17.66
C CYS A 219 7.81 -4.21 16.75
N ILE A 220 8.68 -3.37 17.33
CA ILE A 220 9.59 -2.51 16.55
C ILE A 220 10.54 -3.35 15.68
N ASP A 221 10.84 -4.57 16.08
CA ASP A 221 11.71 -5.47 15.32
C ASP A 221 11.08 -5.94 13.98
N ASN A 222 9.77 -5.78 13.77
CA ASN A 222 9.06 -6.08 12.50
C ASN A 222 8.44 -4.85 11.83
N GLY A 223 8.84 -3.65 12.24
CA GLY A 223 8.20 -2.39 11.86
C GLY A 223 8.13 -2.12 10.34
N ALA A 224 9.07 -2.62 9.55
CA ALA A 224 9.06 -2.44 8.10
C ALA A 224 7.90 -3.23 7.45
N THR A 225 7.63 -4.45 7.89
CA THR A 225 6.52 -5.28 7.39
C THR A 225 5.18 -4.74 7.88
N GLU A 226 5.10 -4.30 9.14
CA GLU A 226 3.91 -3.64 9.69
C GLU A 226 3.54 -2.37 8.91
N GLN A 227 4.52 -1.59 8.45
CA GLN A 227 4.29 -0.41 7.62
C GLN A 227 3.63 -0.76 6.29
N VAL A 228 4.04 -1.86 5.65
CA VAL A 228 3.41 -2.35 4.40
C VAL A 228 1.96 -2.73 4.64
N PHE A 229 1.67 -3.42 5.75
CA PHE A 229 0.28 -3.75 6.12
C PHE A 229 -0.57 -2.51 6.40
N GLY A 230 0.01 -1.49 7.01
CA GLY A 230 -0.64 -0.19 7.18
C GLY A 230 -1.06 0.41 5.84
N HIS A 231 -0.14 0.47 4.86
CA HIS A 231 -0.46 0.95 3.51
C HIS A 231 -1.52 0.10 2.82
N LEU A 232 -1.38 -1.22 2.87
CA LEU A 232 -2.32 -2.16 2.24
C LEU A 232 -3.73 -2.01 2.84
N LYS A 233 -3.83 -1.94 4.17
CA LYS A 233 -5.12 -1.73 4.83
C LYS A 233 -5.73 -0.37 4.49
N ASP A 234 -4.94 0.69 4.44
CA ASP A 234 -5.43 2.04 4.15
C ASP A 234 -5.79 2.24 2.67
N GLU A 235 -4.96 1.73 1.75
CA GLU A 235 -5.13 1.94 0.30
C GLU A 235 -6.13 0.96 -0.32
N PHE A 236 -6.16 -0.29 0.15
CA PHE A 236 -6.93 -1.36 -0.44
C PHE A 236 -8.18 -1.75 0.36
N PHE A 237 -8.06 -1.94 1.68
CA PHE A 237 -9.09 -2.62 2.47
C PHE A 237 -10.10 -1.68 3.13
N ARG A 238 -9.66 -0.53 3.67
CA ARG A 238 -10.51 0.37 4.46
C ARG A 238 -11.68 0.92 3.63
N GLY A 239 -12.90 0.79 4.18
CA GLY A 239 -14.13 1.28 3.54
C GLY A 239 -14.62 0.42 2.38
N LYS A 240 -14.07 -0.79 2.19
CA LYS A 240 -14.47 -1.72 1.14
C LYS A 240 -14.97 -3.03 1.74
N THR A 241 -15.98 -3.61 1.13
CA THR A 241 -16.54 -4.92 1.49
C THR A 241 -16.53 -5.83 0.28
N TRP A 242 -16.41 -7.13 0.52
CA TRP A 242 -16.41 -8.15 -0.52
C TRP A 242 -17.51 -9.16 -0.23
N PRO A 243 -18.20 -9.69 -1.25
CA PRO A 243 -19.27 -10.65 -1.07
C PRO A 243 -18.77 -12.03 -0.60
N ASN A 244 -17.52 -12.38 -0.93
CA ASN A 244 -16.92 -13.68 -0.59
C ASN A 244 -15.39 -13.61 -0.59
N PHE A 245 -14.78 -14.71 -0.17
CA PHE A 245 -13.32 -14.86 -0.12
C PHE A 245 -12.66 -14.75 -1.49
N GLU A 246 -13.25 -15.32 -2.52
CA GLU A 246 -12.66 -15.39 -3.86
C GLU A 246 -12.56 -13.98 -4.48
N SER A 247 -13.59 -13.15 -4.31
CA SER A 247 -13.58 -11.76 -4.76
C SER A 247 -12.53 -10.93 -4.01
N LEU A 248 -12.41 -11.11 -2.68
CA LEU A 248 -11.38 -10.44 -1.91
C LEU A 248 -9.98 -10.87 -2.35
N LYS A 249 -9.77 -12.18 -2.54
CA LYS A 249 -8.49 -12.72 -2.99
C LYS A 249 -8.10 -12.18 -4.37
N ALA A 250 -9.00 -12.17 -5.33
CA ALA A 250 -8.74 -11.67 -6.68
C ALA A 250 -8.36 -10.18 -6.67
N ASP A 251 -9.11 -9.35 -5.94
CA ASP A 251 -8.81 -7.93 -5.80
C ASP A 251 -7.49 -7.68 -5.05
N LEU A 252 -7.15 -8.53 -4.07
CA LEU A 252 -5.89 -8.43 -3.34
C LEU A 252 -4.70 -8.81 -4.22
N ASP A 253 -4.84 -9.85 -5.04
CA ASP A 253 -3.84 -10.23 -6.04
C ASP A 253 -3.63 -9.08 -7.05
N ALA A 254 -4.70 -8.47 -7.54
CA ALA A 254 -4.64 -7.30 -8.42
C ALA A 254 -3.98 -6.09 -7.73
N TYR A 255 -4.26 -5.86 -6.44
CA TYR A 255 -3.62 -4.79 -5.68
C TYR A 255 -2.11 -5.02 -5.50
N VAL A 256 -1.66 -6.26 -5.27
CA VAL A 256 -0.22 -6.57 -5.21
C VAL A 256 0.45 -6.30 -6.56
N MET A 257 -0.21 -6.65 -7.66
CA MET A 257 0.30 -6.30 -9.00
C MET A 257 0.38 -4.78 -9.19
N TYR A 258 -0.66 -4.02 -8.82
CA TYR A 258 -0.62 -2.56 -8.81
C TYR A 258 0.53 -2.02 -7.94
N TRP A 259 0.72 -2.56 -6.73
CA TRP A 259 1.81 -2.17 -5.83
C TRP A 259 3.18 -2.30 -6.50
N ASN A 260 3.42 -3.42 -7.17
CA ASN A 260 4.72 -3.73 -7.76
C ASN A 260 4.97 -2.96 -9.06
N THR A 261 3.94 -2.80 -9.92
CA THR A 261 4.12 -2.34 -11.30
C THR A 261 3.65 -0.92 -11.57
N GLN A 262 2.80 -0.33 -10.71
CA GLN A 262 2.20 0.99 -10.95
C GLN A 262 2.38 1.97 -9.79
N ARG A 263 2.50 1.48 -8.56
CA ARG A 263 2.62 2.32 -7.37
C ARG A 263 4.02 2.92 -7.24
N ARG A 264 4.18 4.16 -7.71
CA ARG A 264 5.44 4.90 -7.62
C ARG A 264 5.75 5.33 -6.20
N GLN A 265 7.02 5.28 -5.80
CA GLN A 265 7.44 5.56 -4.43
C GLN A 265 8.56 6.61 -4.38
N VAL A 266 8.43 7.56 -3.44
CA VAL A 266 9.45 8.61 -3.24
C VAL A 266 10.79 8.00 -2.86
N LYS A 267 10.79 6.97 -2.00
CA LYS A 267 12.00 6.26 -1.58
C LYS A 267 12.73 5.55 -2.73
N LEU A 268 12.02 5.26 -3.82
CA LEU A 268 12.55 4.68 -5.05
C LEU A 268 12.77 5.75 -6.15
N LYS A 269 12.94 7.01 -5.76
CA LYS A 269 13.15 8.14 -6.67
C LYS A 269 12.05 8.30 -7.73
N GLY A 270 10.82 7.91 -7.40
CA GLY A 270 9.66 7.97 -8.31
C GLY A 270 9.46 6.72 -9.17
N LEU A 271 10.29 5.71 -9.01
CA LEU A 271 10.13 4.42 -9.68
C LEU A 271 9.08 3.56 -8.98
N THR A 272 8.54 2.57 -9.70
CA THR A 272 7.82 1.45 -9.11
C THR A 272 8.82 0.45 -8.53
N PRO A 273 8.39 -0.45 -7.62
CA PRO A 273 9.24 -1.50 -7.09
C PRO A 273 9.90 -2.36 -8.18
N GLU A 274 9.16 -2.74 -9.20
CA GLU A 274 9.66 -3.54 -10.31
C GLU A 274 10.67 -2.78 -11.19
N GLU A 275 10.38 -1.52 -11.54
CA GLU A 275 11.34 -0.67 -12.27
C GLU A 275 12.64 -0.51 -11.49
N PHE A 276 12.57 -0.29 -10.17
CA PHE A 276 13.75 -0.15 -9.32
C PHE A 276 14.57 -1.44 -9.27
N ARG A 277 13.90 -2.61 -9.06
CA ARG A 277 14.58 -3.90 -9.09
C ARG A 277 15.30 -4.13 -10.41
N ASN A 278 14.62 -3.92 -11.52
CA ASN A 278 15.18 -4.16 -12.85
C ASN A 278 16.41 -3.27 -13.10
N GLN A 279 16.35 -1.99 -12.73
CA GLN A 279 17.52 -1.10 -12.86
C GLN A 279 18.68 -1.52 -11.94
N SER A 280 18.40 -1.98 -10.72
CA SER A 280 19.44 -2.41 -9.76
C SER A 280 20.12 -3.73 -10.13
N LEU A 281 19.51 -4.53 -11.00
CA LEU A 281 20.11 -5.81 -11.47
C LEU A 281 20.98 -5.62 -12.71
N VAL A 282 20.87 -4.47 -13.38
CA VAL A 282 21.64 -4.13 -14.61
C VAL A 282 22.86 -3.24 -14.28
N ALA A 283 22.85 -2.59 -13.12
CA ALA A 283 23.94 -1.76 -12.61
C ALA A 283 25.00 -2.57 -11.88
#